data_ebd9bd441c74ce5815dd1ddbde731495
#
_entry.id   ebd9bd441c74ce5815dd1ddbde731495
#
_cell.length_a   1.000
_cell.length_b   1.000
_cell.length_c   1.000
_cell.angle_alpha   90.00
_cell.angle_beta   90.00
_cell.angle_gamma   90.00
#
_symmetry.space_group_name_H-M   'P 1'
#
loop_
_entity.id
_entity.type
_entity.pdbx_description
1 polymer ?
#
loop_
_entity_poly.entity_id
_entity_poly.type
_entity_poly.pdbx_seq_one_letter_code
_entity_poly.pdbx_strand_id
1 'polypeptide(L)'
;MQPYGYGRMSPERLDATFAALADPTRRAILARLAAGDASVAELAKPFAMSQPAISKHLKVLERAGLVSHTTRAQQRPRKLEAQPLAEATAYLERYREFWEKSFVRLDDLLEELKATDRNAASTKRKRS
;
A
#
# COMPACT_ATOMS: atom_id res chain seq x y z
N MET A 1 13.53 -22.75 -7.95
CA MET A 1 12.28 -22.66 -7.16
C MET A 1 12.12 -21.28 -6.58
N GLN A 2 10.95 -20.71 -6.71
CA GLN A 2 10.68 -19.40 -6.18
C GLN A 2 10.34 -19.50 -4.70
N PRO A 3 10.98 -18.71 -3.84
CA PRO A 3 10.69 -18.77 -2.41
C PRO A 3 9.40 -18.06 -2.01
N TYR A 4 8.75 -17.37 -2.94
CA TYR A 4 7.50 -16.65 -2.71
C TYR A 4 6.33 -17.46 -3.23
N GLY A 5 5.17 -17.37 -2.62
CA GLY A 5 4.01 -18.14 -3.03
C GLY A 5 3.54 -17.89 -4.46
N TYR A 6 3.84 -16.72 -5.01
CA TYR A 6 3.50 -16.36 -6.38
C TYR A 6 4.69 -16.37 -7.31
N GLY A 7 5.58 -17.07 -7.02
CA GLY A 7 6.77 -17.60 -7.57
C GLY A 7 7.40 -17.08 -8.84
N ARG A 8 6.93 -16.09 -9.51
CA ARG A 8 7.47 -15.73 -10.82
C ARG A 8 7.82 -14.26 -10.99
N MET A 9 7.77 -13.51 -9.90
CA MET A 9 8.14 -12.12 -9.95
C MET A 9 9.66 -11.99 -10.01
N SER A 10 10.16 -11.34 -11.04
CA SER A 10 11.57 -11.02 -11.11
C SER A 10 11.93 -9.94 -10.09
N PRO A 11 13.20 -9.84 -9.67
CA PRO A 11 13.61 -8.73 -8.81
C PRO A 11 13.31 -7.37 -9.42
N GLU A 12 13.45 -7.22 -10.73
CA GLU A 12 13.17 -5.97 -11.44
C GLU A 12 11.70 -5.60 -11.35
N ARG A 13 10.79 -6.56 -11.44
CA ARG A 13 9.36 -6.31 -11.28
C ARG A 13 9.02 -5.89 -9.86
N LEU A 14 9.61 -6.53 -8.88
CA LEU A 14 9.41 -6.19 -7.47
C LEU A 14 9.92 -4.77 -7.20
N ASP A 15 11.11 -4.44 -7.69
CA ASP A 15 11.67 -3.09 -7.57
C ASP A 15 10.75 -2.05 -8.19
N ALA A 16 10.24 -2.32 -9.39
CA ALA A 16 9.34 -1.40 -10.09
C ALA A 16 8.04 -1.18 -9.31
N THR A 17 7.50 -2.25 -8.72
CA THR A 17 6.29 -2.16 -7.91
C THR A 17 6.51 -1.27 -6.69
N PHE A 18 7.57 -1.51 -5.92
CA PHE A 18 7.86 -0.70 -4.75
C PHE A 18 8.20 0.75 -5.11
N ALA A 19 8.94 0.97 -6.19
CA ALA A 19 9.25 2.32 -6.65
C ALA A 19 7.97 3.08 -7.04
N ALA A 20 7.06 2.42 -7.74
CA ALA A 20 5.78 3.03 -8.10
C ALA A 20 4.93 3.39 -6.88
N LEU A 21 4.98 2.55 -5.83
CA LEU A 21 4.23 2.78 -4.60
C LEU A 21 4.89 3.82 -3.68
N ALA A 22 6.10 4.25 -3.99
CA ALA A 22 6.84 5.18 -3.13
C ALA A 22 6.35 6.63 -3.24
N ASP A 23 5.40 6.92 -4.11
CA ASP A 23 4.86 8.27 -4.30
C ASP A 23 3.42 8.36 -3.80
N PRO A 24 3.07 9.38 -2.98
CA PRO A 24 1.71 9.47 -2.43
C PRO A 24 0.63 9.70 -3.48
N THR A 25 0.92 10.45 -4.54
CA THR A 25 -0.05 10.67 -5.62
C THR A 25 -0.35 9.36 -6.34
N ARG A 26 0.69 8.57 -6.63
CA ARG A 26 0.49 7.29 -7.28
C ARG A 26 -0.30 6.33 -6.40
N ARG A 27 -0.05 6.29 -5.09
CA ARG A 27 -0.85 5.48 -4.18
C ARG A 27 -2.31 5.90 -4.18
N ALA A 28 -2.57 7.20 -4.22
CA ALA A 28 -3.94 7.72 -4.27
C ALA A 28 -4.64 7.39 -5.59
N ILE A 29 -3.92 7.42 -6.70
CA ILE A 29 -4.45 6.99 -8.00
C ILE A 29 -4.87 5.53 -7.94
N LEU A 30 -4.02 4.67 -7.41
CA LEU A 30 -4.34 3.23 -7.28
C LEU A 30 -5.56 3.01 -6.40
N ALA A 31 -5.68 3.75 -5.29
CA ALA A 31 -6.83 3.65 -4.41
C ALA A 31 -8.12 4.04 -5.14
N ARG A 32 -8.06 5.09 -5.97
CA ARG A 32 -9.22 5.50 -6.78
C ARG A 32 -9.59 4.41 -7.79
N LEU A 33 -8.59 3.83 -8.45
CA LEU A 33 -8.83 2.79 -9.46
C LEU A 33 -9.31 1.48 -8.84
N ALA A 34 -9.02 1.24 -7.57
CA ALA A 34 -9.54 0.07 -6.86
C ALA A 34 -11.07 0.15 -6.73
N ALA A 35 -11.63 1.35 -6.74
CA ALA A 35 -13.08 1.56 -6.69
C ALA A 35 -13.75 1.42 -8.08
N GLY A 36 -12.98 1.47 -9.14
CA GLY A 36 -13.50 1.34 -10.50
C GLY A 36 -12.61 2.05 -11.51
N ASP A 37 -12.73 1.67 -12.76
CA ASP A 37 -11.95 2.25 -13.84
C ASP A 37 -12.23 3.75 -13.97
N ALA A 38 -11.26 4.51 -14.44
CA ALA A 38 -11.39 5.95 -14.58
C ALA A 38 -10.51 6.48 -15.71
N SER A 39 -10.98 7.55 -16.35
CA SER A 39 -10.19 8.27 -17.36
C SER A 39 -9.14 9.15 -16.69
N VAL A 40 -8.18 9.64 -17.48
CA VAL A 40 -7.17 10.59 -16.98
C VAL A 40 -7.83 11.84 -16.42
N ALA A 41 -8.86 12.35 -17.11
CA ALA A 41 -9.58 13.55 -16.66
C ALA A 41 -10.25 13.34 -15.30
N GLU A 42 -10.88 12.17 -15.10
CA GLU A 42 -11.50 11.83 -13.83
C GLU A 42 -10.47 11.68 -12.72
N LEU A 43 -9.31 11.11 -13.04
CA LEU A 43 -8.24 10.93 -12.06
C LEU A 43 -7.60 12.27 -11.67
N ALA A 44 -7.53 13.23 -12.59
CA ALA A 44 -6.89 14.52 -12.33
C ALA A 44 -7.70 15.40 -11.37
N LYS A 45 -9.03 15.31 -11.40
CA LYS A 45 -9.91 16.21 -10.66
C LYS A 45 -9.59 16.32 -9.16
N PRO A 46 -9.49 15.21 -8.39
CA PRO A 46 -9.29 15.32 -6.95
C PRO A 46 -7.89 15.81 -6.55
N PHE A 47 -6.93 15.82 -7.46
CA PHE A 47 -5.55 16.16 -7.12
C PHE A 47 -5.18 17.61 -7.40
N ALA A 48 -6.06 18.38 -8.01
CA ALA A 48 -5.73 19.74 -8.47
C ALA A 48 -4.46 19.78 -9.32
N MET A 49 -4.21 18.72 -10.08
CA MET A 49 -3.07 18.57 -10.97
C MET A 49 -3.53 18.59 -12.42
N SER A 50 -2.64 18.99 -13.32
CA SER A 50 -2.92 18.95 -14.75
C SER A 50 -3.00 17.50 -15.24
N GLN A 51 -3.72 17.28 -16.34
CA GLN A 51 -3.77 15.97 -16.96
C GLN A 51 -2.39 15.46 -17.38
N PRO A 52 -1.50 16.28 -17.96
CA PRO A 52 -0.13 15.82 -18.25
C PRO A 52 0.64 15.35 -17.01
N ALA A 53 0.46 16.01 -15.86
CA ALA A 53 1.11 15.59 -14.62
C ALA A 53 0.59 14.23 -14.17
N ILE A 54 -0.73 14.02 -14.19
CA ILE A 54 -1.34 12.74 -13.87
C ILE A 54 -0.88 11.68 -14.86
N SER A 55 -0.78 12.00 -16.15
CA SER A 55 -0.31 11.06 -17.17
C SER A 55 1.10 10.56 -16.91
N LYS A 56 1.99 11.40 -16.37
CA LYS A 56 3.33 10.97 -15.99
C LYS A 56 3.31 9.93 -14.90
N HIS A 57 2.47 10.13 -13.87
CA HIS A 57 2.30 9.15 -12.80
C HIS A 57 1.70 7.85 -13.33
N LEU A 58 0.73 7.94 -14.23
CA LEU A 58 0.14 6.76 -14.85
C LEU A 58 1.14 5.96 -15.67
N LYS A 59 2.07 6.62 -16.36
CA LYS A 59 3.12 5.92 -17.10
C LYS A 59 4.00 5.09 -16.18
N VAL A 60 4.36 5.63 -15.02
CA VAL A 60 5.15 4.89 -14.03
C VAL A 60 4.38 3.65 -13.57
N LEU A 61 3.09 3.82 -13.26
CA LEU A 61 2.23 2.72 -12.82
C LEU A 61 2.03 1.67 -13.92
N GLU A 62 1.88 2.10 -15.16
CA GLU A 62 1.73 1.20 -16.31
C GLU A 62 3.00 0.39 -16.53
N ARG A 63 4.18 1.02 -16.47
CA ARG A 63 5.46 0.32 -16.62
C ARG A 63 5.68 -0.72 -15.52
N ALA A 64 5.18 -0.44 -14.31
CA ALA A 64 5.25 -1.40 -13.21
C ALA A 64 4.20 -2.51 -13.32
N GLY A 65 3.30 -2.44 -14.30
CA GLY A 65 2.23 -3.41 -14.48
C GLY A 65 1.07 -3.25 -13.51
N LEU A 66 1.01 -2.13 -12.78
CA LEU A 66 -0.05 -1.88 -11.79
C LEU A 66 -1.31 -1.28 -12.42
N VAL A 67 -1.20 -0.71 -13.60
CA VAL A 67 -2.31 -0.08 -14.32
C VAL A 67 -2.24 -0.50 -15.78
N SER A 68 -3.40 -0.74 -16.37
CA SER A 68 -3.56 -0.97 -17.81
C SER A 68 -4.59 0.00 -18.35
N HIS A 69 -4.71 0.05 -19.67
CA HIS A 69 -5.75 0.83 -20.33
C HIS A 69 -6.24 0.11 -21.57
N THR A 70 -7.49 0.36 -21.93
CA THR A 70 -8.05 -0.13 -23.18
C THR A 70 -7.82 0.89 -24.28
N THR A 71 -7.54 0.41 -25.49
CA THR A 71 -7.40 1.28 -26.65
C THR A 71 -8.73 1.46 -27.41
N ARG A 72 -9.78 0.78 -27.00
CA ARG A 72 -11.08 0.75 -27.70
C ARG A 72 -11.94 1.97 -27.45
N ALA A 73 -11.80 2.62 -26.28
CA ALA A 73 -12.58 3.78 -25.92
C ALA A 73 -11.80 5.05 -26.17
N GLN A 74 -12.47 6.13 -26.63
CA GLN A 74 -11.84 7.41 -26.85
C GLN A 74 -11.16 7.96 -25.60
N GLN A 75 -11.75 7.76 -24.43
CA GLN A 75 -11.23 8.25 -23.16
C GLN A 75 -10.18 7.36 -22.54
N ARG A 76 -9.92 6.20 -23.13
CA ARG A 76 -8.90 5.23 -22.65
C ARG A 76 -8.93 5.07 -21.15
N PRO A 77 -10.00 4.51 -20.58
CA PRO A 77 -10.07 4.34 -19.12
C PRO A 77 -8.93 3.48 -18.61
N ARG A 78 -8.42 3.85 -17.44
CA ARG A 78 -7.37 3.13 -16.75
C ARG A 78 -7.97 2.14 -15.77
N LYS A 79 -7.31 1.02 -15.61
CA LYS A 79 -7.77 -0.10 -14.79
C LYS A 79 -6.66 -0.54 -13.87
N LEU A 80 -6.98 -0.82 -12.61
CA LEU A 80 -6.03 -1.40 -11.66
C LEU A 80 -5.74 -2.85 -12.04
N GLU A 81 -4.46 -3.18 -12.10
CA GLU A 81 -3.99 -4.56 -12.23
C GLU A 81 -3.42 -5.00 -10.90
N ALA A 82 -4.10 -5.95 -10.25
CA ALA A 82 -3.76 -6.33 -8.87
C ALA A 82 -2.59 -7.31 -8.79
N GLN A 83 -2.19 -7.94 -9.90
CA GLN A 83 -1.17 -8.99 -9.87
C GLN A 83 0.15 -8.54 -9.23
N PRO A 84 0.75 -7.39 -9.59
CA PRO A 84 1.98 -6.96 -8.93
C PRO A 84 1.81 -6.69 -7.44
N LEU A 85 0.64 -6.23 -7.01
CA LEU A 85 0.37 -6.03 -5.59
C LEU A 85 0.31 -7.36 -4.84
N ALA A 86 -0.29 -8.38 -5.44
CA ALA A 86 -0.34 -9.72 -4.86
C ALA A 86 1.08 -10.30 -4.73
N GLU A 87 1.93 -10.09 -5.74
CA GLU A 87 3.31 -10.55 -5.71
C GLU A 87 4.12 -9.83 -4.64
N ALA A 88 3.95 -8.51 -4.50
CA ALA A 88 4.60 -7.74 -3.44
C ALA A 88 4.14 -8.19 -2.04
N THR A 89 2.85 -8.48 -1.90
CA THR A 89 2.29 -9.00 -0.66
C THR A 89 2.92 -10.36 -0.32
N ALA A 90 3.06 -11.25 -1.30
CA ALA A 90 3.70 -12.53 -1.09
C ALA A 90 5.16 -12.39 -0.62
N TYR A 91 5.88 -11.41 -1.19
CA TYR A 91 7.22 -11.10 -0.72
C TYR A 91 7.22 -10.68 0.76
N LEU A 92 6.33 -9.78 1.14
CA LEU A 92 6.24 -9.27 2.51
C LEU A 92 5.76 -10.34 3.50
N GLU A 93 4.98 -11.33 3.04
CA GLU A 93 4.50 -12.43 3.87
C GLU A 93 5.65 -13.22 4.50
N ARG A 94 6.83 -13.24 3.87
CA ARG A 94 8.02 -13.90 4.41
C ARG A 94 8.40 -13.35 5.77
N TYR A 95 8.02 -12.14 6.07
CA TYR A 95 8.36 -11.46 7.33
C TYR A 95 7.19 -11.38 8.30
N ARG A 96 6.05 -11.96 7.95
CA ARG A 96 4.83 -11.87 8.77
C ARG A 96 5.07 -12.34 10.20
N GLU A 97 5.66 -13.50 10.36
CA GLU A 97 5.92 -14.06 11.69
C GLU A 97 6.80 -13.12 12.51
N PHE A 98 7.80 -12.52 11.87
CA PHE A 98 8.70 -11.61 12.54
C PHE A 98 7.96 -10.39 13.09
N TRP A 99 7.16 -9.71 12.25
CA TRP A 99 6.48 -8.51 12.73
C TRP A 99 5.34 -8.82 13.68
N GLU A 100 4.63 -9.91 13.51
CA GLU A 100 3.58 -10.31 14.44
C GLU A 100 4.13 -10.55 15.84
N LYS A 101 5.25 -11.23 15.95
CA LYS A 101 5.93 -11.43 17.25
C LYS A 101 6.37 -10.10 17.85
N SER A 102 6.90 -9.20 17.03
CA SER A 102 7.34 -7.89 17.50
C SER A 102 6.17 -7.05 18.01
N PHE A 103 5.04 -7.06 17.31
CA PHE A 103 3.85 -6.33 17.73
C PHE A 103 3.23 -6.92 18.99
N VAL A 104 3.21 -8.23 19.13
CA VAL A 104 2.74 -8.87 20.35
C VAL A 104 3.60 -8.45 21.55
N ARG A 105 4.92 -8.44 21.41
CA ARG A 105 5.82 -7.97 22.48
C ARG A 105 5.54 -6.53 22.86
N LEU A 106 5.33 -5.67 21.87
CA LEU A 106 5.02 -4.27 22.12
C LEU A 106 3.69 -4.12 22.84
N ASP A 107 2.67 -4.84 22.41
CA ASP A 107 1.36 -4.81 23.05
C ASP A 107 1.45 -5.28 24.50
N ASP A 108 2.16 -6.35 24.77
CA ASP A 108 2.36 -6.86 26.13
C ASP A 108 3.06 -5.81 27.00
N LEU A 109 4.09 -5.15 26.47
CA LEU A 109 4.80 -4.10 27.20
C LEU A 109 3.87 -2.92 27.49
N LEU A 110 3.06 -2.50 26.52
CA LEU A 110 2.10 -1.41 26.73
C LEU A 110 1.07 -1.77 27.80
N GLU A 111 0.59 -3.00 27.83
CA GLU A 111 -0.34 -3.45 28.87
C GLU A 111 0.31 -3.46 30.26
N GLU A 112 1.56 -3.90 30.36
CA GLU A 112 2.31 -3.84 31.62
C GLU A 112 2.45 -2.41 32.11
N LEU A 113 2.79 -1.48 31.21
CA LEU A 113 2.93 -0.07 31.58
C LEU A 113 1.60 0.53 32.02
N LYS A 114 0.51 0.20 31.35
CA LYS A 114 -0.83 0.65 31.72
C LYS A 114 -1.23 0.09 33.11
N ALA A 115 -0.92 -1.16 33.37
CA ALA A 115 -1.21 -1.78 34.67
C ALA A 115 -0.41 -1.10 35.78
N THR A 116 0.86 -0.79 35.55
CA THR A 116 1.71 -0.07 36.50
C THR A 116 1.13 1.31 36.78
N ASP A 117 0.71 2.05 35.77
CA ASP A 117 0.11 3.37 35.92
C ASP A 117 -1.20 3.29 36.73
N ARG A 118 -2.05 2.34 36.44
CA ARG A 118 -3.30 2.12 37.18
C ARG A 118 -3.03 1.83 38.64
N ASN A 119 -2.05 1.00 38.93
CA ASN A 119 -1.69 0.66 40.30
C ASN A 119 -1.14 1.89 41.03
N ALA A 120 -0.29 2.67 40.37
CA ALA A 120 0.25 3.90 40.96
C ALA A 120 -0.86 4.91 41.25
N ALA A 121 -1.81 5.10 40.32
CA ALA A 121 -2.96 6.00 40.52
C ALA A 121 -3.86 5.50 41.68
N SER A 122 -4.11 4.20 41.75
CA SER A 122 -4.90 3.61 42.84
C SER A 122 -4.25 3.84 44.20
N THR A 123 -2.92 3.65 44.30
CA THR A 123 -2.17 3.88 45.53
C THR A 123 -2.26 5.35 45.96
N LYS A 124 -2.13 6.30 45.03
CA LYS A 124 -2.26 7.72 45.33
C LYS A 124 -3.66 8.06 45.85
N ARG A 125 -4.71 7.50 45.27
CA ARG A 125 -6.08 7.75 45.72
C ARG A 125 -6.32 7.23 47.16
N LYS A 126 -5.72 6.11 47.49
CA LYS A 126 -5.85 5.54 48.83
C LYS A 126 -5.11 6.33 49.89
N ARG A 127 -4.10 7.12 49.51
CA ARG A 127 -3.31 7.93 50.46
C ARG A 127 -3.90 9.31 50.72
N SER A 128 -4.80 9.74 49.91
CA SER A 128 -5.53 10.99 50.11
C SER A 128 -6.88 10.71 50.82
#